data_de572f305f904f61aa5fad368e6b4cc4
#
_entry.id   de572f305f904f61aa5fad368e6b4cc4
#
_cell.length_a   1.000
_cell.length_b   1.000
_cell.length_c   1.000
_cell.angle_alpha   90.00
_cell.angle_beta   90.00
_cell.angle_gamma   90.00
#
_symmetry.space_group_name_H-M   'P 1'
#
loop_
_entity.id
_entity.type
_entity.pdbx_description
1 polymer ?
#
loop_
_entity_poly.entity_id
_entity_poly.type
_entity_poly.pdbx_seq_one_letter_code
_entity_poly.pdbx_strand_id
1 'polypeptide(L)'
;DFSDKACTIGPCLEVLQIDRDKEIKQYLKKTAQNVKNSYAYLTAFNLDNYFDILKFSPGMEEYALVTAFMNLQTRYKGYDYLIIDMPPTALSLRFFNLPALSLIWVDQLEKLRMEIYKRKEIISKIKFAGKEFERDKVLSRIREIKSDYQALKDIFEDPQKSNFFAVFNQDVLSVAETRRILDQLSSLNIEVKGLICNDRMQEGPKEKNIENEFSSIPIQHIPYSSSSLIGMSALKHHISSCYLTF
;
A
#
# COMPACT_ATOMS: atom_id res chain seq x y z
N ASP A 1 -12.86 -19.52 -6.33
CA ASP A 1 -12.83 -18.28 -5.54
C ASP A 1 -11.68 -18.36 -4.55
N PHE A 2 -10.84 -17.35 -4.55
CA PHE A 2 -9.77 -17.21 -3.57
C PHE A 2 -10.34 -16.64 -2.26
N SER A 3 -9.68 -16.94 -1.14
CA SER A 3 -10.09 -16.47 0.18
C SER A 3 -8.93 -15.76 0.87
N ASP A 4 -9.18 -15.23 2.05
CA ASP A 4 -8.17 -14.63 2.93
C ASP A 4 -7.17 -15.65 3.53
N LYS A 5 -7.31 -16.92 3.17
CA LYS A 5 -6.33 -17.97 3.44
C LYS A 5 -5.53 -18.25 2.18
N ALA A 6 -4.22 -18.34 2.33
CA ALA A 6 -3.34 -18.70 1.23
C ALA A 6 -3.73 -20.09 0.69
N CYS A 7 -3.88 -20.16 -0.63
CA CYS A 7 -4.19 -21.38 -1.36
C CYS A 7 -3.01 -21.72 -2.26
N THR A 8 -2.43 -22.91 -2.09
CA THR A 8 -1.35 -23.40 -2.95
C THR A 8 -1.95 -23.87 -4.26
N ILE A 9 -1.58 -23.24 -5.38
CA ILE A 9 -2.05 -23.56 -6.73
C ILE A 9 -0.97 -24.20 -7.60
N GLY A 10 0.24 -24.29 -7.10
CA GLY A 10 1.38 -24.92 -7.76
C GLY A 10 2.53 -25.14 -6.79
N PRO A 11 3.60 -25.85 -7.20
CA PRO A 11 4.70 -26.21 -6.32
C PRO A 11 5.44 -25.02 -5.71
N CYS A 12 5.40 -23.84 -6.37
CA CYS A 12 6.07 -22.61 -5.92
C CYS A 12 5.12 -21.41 -5.97
N LEU A 13 3.80 -21.62 -5.97
CA LEU A 13 2.83 -20.55 -6.11
C LEU A 13 1.68 -20.70 -5.11
N GLU A 14 1.58 -19.70 -4.26
CA GLU A 14 0.42 -19.50 -3.38
C GLU A 14 -0.34 -18.24 -3.80
N VAL A 15 -1.65 -18.27 -3.68
CA VAL A 15 -2.53 -17.13 -3.96
C VAL A 15 -3.37 -16.84 -2.73
N LEU A 16 -3.49 -15.55 -2.43
CA LEU A 16 -4.28 -15.01 -1.34
C LEU A 16 -5.11 -13.85 -1.86
N GLN A 17 -6.38 -13.79 -1.46
CA GLN A 17 -7.23 -12.63 -1.71
C GLN A 17 -7.41 -11.85 -0.42
N ILE A 18 -7.07 -10.57 -0.43
CA ILE A 18 -7.27 -9.68 0.73
C ILE A 18 -8.75 -9.30 0.80
N ASP A 19 -9.39 -9.59 1.93
CA ASP A 19 -10.73 -9.10 2.25
C ASP A 19 -10.60 -7.70 2.88
N ARG A 20 -10.93 -6.67 2.11
CA ARG A 20 -10.87 -5.27 2.50
C ARG A 20 -11.63 -4.98 3.81
N ASP A 21 -12.85 -5.48 3.93
CA ASP A 21 -13.70 -5.18 5.09
C ASP A 21 -13.16 -5.84 6.36
N LYS A 22 -12.55 -6.99 6.22
CA LYS A 22 -11.85 -7.69 7.30
C LYS A 22 -10.60 -6.91 7.72
N GLU A 23 -9.80 -6.44 6.79
CA GLU A 23 -8.61 -5.64 7.09
C GLU A 23 -8.96 -4.33 7.77
N ILE A 24 -10.01 -3.63 7.35
CA ILE A 24 -10.52 -2.42 8.02
C ILE A 24 -10.90 -2.74 9.47
N LYS A 25 -11.64 -3.82 9.70
CA LYS A 25 -12.02 -4.24 11.06
C LYS A 25 -10.81 -4.56 11.93
N GLN A 26 -9.82 -5.28 11.39
CA GLN A 26 -8.58 -5.61 12.11
C GLN A 26 -7.77 -4.36 12.43
N TYR A 27 -7.62 -3.45 11.47
CA TYR A 27 -6.96 -2.17 11.67
C TYR A 27 -7.61 -1.35 12.78
N LEU A 28 -8.93 -1.20 12.77
CA LEU A 28 -9.68 -0.48 13.79
C LEU A 28 -9.54 -1.13 15.17
N LYS A 29 -9.63 -2.46 15.25
CA LYS A 29 -9.43 -3.20 16.50
C LYS A 29 -8.04 -2.98 17.09
N LYS A 30 -6.99 -3.05 16.25
CA LYS A 30 -5.60 -2.79 16.66
C LYS A 30 -5.42 -1.34 17.12
N THR A 31 -6.01 -0.40 16.39
CA THR A 31 -5.97 1.04 16.74
C THR A 31 -6.68 1.30 18.07
N ALA A 32 -7.89 0.76 18.27
CA ALA A 32 -8.61 0.86 19.53
C ALA A 32 -7.81 0.32 20.71
N GLN A 33 -7.17 -0.84 20.54
CA GLN A 33 -6.33 -1.43 21.57
C GLN A 33 -5.12 -0.56 21.88
N ASN A 34 -4.46 0.01 20.87
CA ASN A 34 -3.33 0.90 21.06
C ASN A 34 -3.73 2.18 21.80
N VAL A 35 -4.89 2.75 21.49
CA VAL A 35 -5.43 3.93 22.21
C VAL A 35 -5.73 3.58 23.66
N LYS A 36 -6.42 2.47 23.95
CA LYS A 36 -6.69 2.00 25.31
C LYS A 36 -5.38 1.77 26.10
N ASN A 37 -4.37 1.18 25.50
CA ASN A 37 -3.07 0.93 26.14
C ASN A 37 -2.28 2.22 26.40
N SER A 38 -2.42 3.22 25.54
CA SER A 38 -1.72 4.51 25.69
C SER A 38 -2.37 5.44 26.71
N TYR A 39 -3.66 5.29 26.92
CA TYR A 39 -4.46 6.16 27.78
C TYR A 39 -5.36 5.34 28.70
N ALA A 40 -4.80 4.84 29.80
CA ALA A 40 -5.50 3.98 30.76
C ALA A 40 -6.82 4.57 31.27
N TYR A 41 -6.93 5.90 31.40
CA TYR A 41 -8.15 6.57 31.83
C TYR A 41 -9.30 6.48 30.81
N LEU A 42 -8.99 6.23 29.53
CA LEU A 42 -10.01 6.07 28.48
C LEU A 42 -10.74 4.71 28.56
N THR A 43 -10.22 3.77 29.35
CA THR A 43 -10.91 2.48 29.56
C THR A 43 -12.25 2.66 30.32
N ALA A 44 -12.41 3.76 31.04
CA ALA A 44 -13.68 4.11 31.70
C ALA A 44 -14.76 4.57 30.73
N PHE A 45 -14.39 4.93 29.48
CA PHE A 45 -15.32 5.33 28.44
C PHE A 45 -15.58 4.16 27.50
N ASN A 46 -16.84 3.92 27.17
CA ASN A 46 -17.21 2.90 26.18
C ASN A 46 -16.89 3.43 24.76
N LEU A 47 -15.60 3.33 24.37
CA LEU A 47 -15.11 3.84 23.08
C LEU A 47 -15.46 2.93 21.88
N ASP A 48 -15.94 1.71 22.14
CA ASP A 48 -16.13 0.71 21.08
C ASP A 48 -17.14 1.20 20.03
N ASN A 49 -18.22 1.86 20.45
CA ASN A 49 -19.20 2.45 19.54
C ASN A 49 -18.62 3.58 18.65
N TYR A 50 -17.65 4.34 19.18
CA TYR A 50 -16.99 5.39 18.40
C TYR A 50 -16.04 4.82 17.36
N PHE A 51 -15.36 3.71 17.64
CA PHE A 51 -14.52 3.02 16.67
C PHE A 51 -15.32 2.39 15.54
N ASP A 52 -16.54 1.95 15.78
CA ASP A 52 -17.43 1.46 14.73
C ASP A 52 -17.81 2.54 13.70
N ILE A 53 -17.89 3.79 14.12
CA ILE A 53 -18.17 4.91 13.21
C ILE A 53 -16.92 5.23 12.37
N LEU A 54 -15.71 5.03 12.91
CA LEU A 54 -14.45 5.32 12.21
C LEU A 54 -14.24 4.48 10.95
N LYS A 55 -14.90 3.34 10.81
CA LYS A 55 -14.86 2.55 9.55
C LYS A 55 -15.33 3.31 8.31
N PHE A 56 -16.15 4.36 8.51
CA PHE A 56 -16.61 5.25 7.44
C PHE A 56 -15.74 6.48 7.25
N SER A 57 -14.64 6.59 7.99
CA SER A 57 -13.72 7.74 7.89
C SER A 57 -12.99 7.72 6.55
N PRO A 58 -12.88 8.86 5.86
CA PRO A 58 -12.06 8.96 4.65
C PRO A 58 -10.62 8.50 4.92
N GLY A 59 -10.03 7.76 3.99
CA GLY A 59 -8.66 7.25 4.13
C GLY A 59 -8.54 5.94 4.92
N MET A 60 -9.60 5.47 5.57
CA MET A 60 -9.55 4.24 6.38
C MET A 60 -9.20 3.00 5.56
N GLU A 61 -9.70 2.95 4.32
CA GLU A 61 -9.42 1.86 3.39
C GLU A 61 -7.94 1.80 3.04
N GLU A 62 -7.33 2.92 2.72
CA GLU A 62 -5.92 3.02 2.39
C GLU A 62 -5.03 2.62 3.58
N TYR A 63 -5.33 3.11 4.77
CA TYR A 63 -4.60 2.73 5.99
C TYR A 63 -4.69 1.23 6.29
N ALA A 64 -5.87 0.63 6.11
CA ALA A 64 -6.06 -0.80 6.31
C ALA A 64 -5.26 -1.62 5.29
N LEU A 65 -5.28 -1.23 4.00
CA LEU A 65 -4.52 -1.89 2.94
C LEU A 65 -3.00 -1.76 3.13
N VAL A 66 -2.51 -0.59 3.52
CA VAL A 66 -1.08 -0.40 3.85
C VAL A 66 -0.66 -1.29 5.01
N THR A 67 -1.50 -1.38 6.05
CA THR A 67 -1.22 -2.26 7.20
C THR A 67 -1.23 -3.74 6.79
N ALA A 68 -2.18 -4.15 5.94
CA ALA A 68 -2.24 -5.50 5.39
C ALA A 68 -0.97 -5.82 4.58
N PHE A 69 -0.53 -4.90 3.72
CA PHE A 69 0.71 -5.05 2.95
C PHE A 69 1.94 -5.25 3.85
N MET A 70 2.12 -4.43 4.88
CA MET A 70 3.23 -4.57 5.83
C MET A 70 3.20 -5.92 6.57
N ASN A 71 2.00 -6.40 6.91
CA ASN A 71 1.82 -7.73 7.51
C ASN A 71 2.19 -8.84 6.53
N LEU A 72 1.81 -8.72 5.24
CA LEU A 72 2.17 -9.70 4.20
C LEU A 72 3.68 -9.76 3.99
N GLN A 73 4.35 -8.64 3.89
CA GLN A 73 5.82 -8.60 3.78
C GLN A 73 6.50 -9.32 4.95
N THR A 74 5.98 -9.14 6.16
CA THR A 74 6.51 -9.82 7.34
C THR A 74 6.25 -11.31 7.31
N ARG A 75 5.04 -11.71 6.91
CA ARG A 75 4.58 -13.11 6.90
C ARG A 75 5.28 -13.94 5.83
N TYR A 76 5.53 -13.34 4.67
CA TYR A 76 6.05 -14.04 3.48
C TYR A 76 7.51 -13.73 3.17
N LYS A 77 8.32 -13.40 4.17
CA LYS A 77 9.76 -13.12 4.03
C LYS A 77 10.59 -14.24 3.41
N GLY A 78 10.10 -15.48 3.46
CA GLY A 78 10.78 -16.66 2.91
C GLY A 78 10.50 -16.91 1.42
N TYR A 79 9.69 -16.08 0.77
CA TYR A 79 9.39 -16.18 -0.65
C TYR A 79 10.34 -15.30 -1.46
N ASP A 80 10.73 -15.77 -2.64
CA ASP A 80 11.59 -15.01 -3.56
C ASP A 80 10.87 -13.77 -4.11
N TYR A 81 9.55 -13.88 -4.37
CA TYR A 81 8.70 -12.84 -4.93
C TYR A 81 7.36 -12.74 -4.21
N LEU A 82 6.93 -11.52 -3.96
CA LEU A 82 5.57 -11.18 -3.53
C LEU A 82 4.93 -10.35 -4.65
N ILE A 83 4.04 -10.96 -5.42
CA ILE A 83 3.33 -10.29 -6.52
C ILE A 83 2.00 -9.77 -6.00
N ILE A 84 1.74 -8.47 -6.19
CA ILE A 84 0.54 -7.81 -5.70
C ILE A 84 -0.26 -7.28 -6.89
N ASP A 85 -1.44 -7.85 -7.08
CA ASP A 85 -2.44 -7.33 -7.99
C ASP A 85 -3.17 -6.17 -7.31
N MET A 86 -2.92 -4.97 -7.78
CA MET A 86 -3.40 -3.74 -7.15
C MET A 86 -4.86 -3.45 -7.56
N PRO A 87 -5.65 -2.83 -6.67
CA PRO A 87 -6.99 -2.37 -6.99
C PRO A 87 -6.98 -1.27 -8.06
N PRO A 88 -8.16 -0.84 -8.57
CA PRO A 88 -8.24 0.21 -9.60
C PRO A 88 -7.46 1.48 -9.27
N THR A 89 -6.98 2.16 -10.29
CA THR A 89 -6.02 3.27 -10.29
C THR A 89 -6.12 4.25 -9.13
N ALA A 90 -7.30 4.77 -8.86
CA ALA A 90 -7.47 5.82 -7.84
C ALA A 90 -7.11 5.33 -6.43
N LEU A 91 -7.43 4.09 -6.08
CA LEU A 91 -7.09 3.52 -4.78
C LEU A 91 -5.61 3.16 -4.70
N SER A 92 -5.05 2.61 -5.77
CA SER A 92 -3.62 2.28 -5.85
C SER A 92 -2.74 3.50 -5.69
N LEU A 93 -3.05 4.60 -6.38
CA LEU A 93 -2.28 5.84 -6.27
C LEU A 93 -2.37 6.46 -4.86
N ARG A 94 -3.54 6.40 -4.22
CA ARG A 94 -3.69 6.83 -2.82
C ARG A 94 -2.89 5.93 -1.87
N PHE A 95 -2.88 4.63 -2.11
CA PHE A 95 -2.08 3.67 -1.34
C PHE A 95 -0.58 4.01 -1.41
N PHE A 96 -0.03 4.25 -2.60
CA PHE A 96 1.40 4.60 -2.75
C PHE A 96 1.75 5.97 -2.19
N ASN A 97 0.82 6.93 -2.22
CA ASN A 97 1.04 8.27 -1.67
C ASN A 97 0.92 8.31 -0.14
N LEU A 98 0.23 7.36 0.47
CA LEU A 98 -0.07 7.36 1.91
C LEU A 98 1.16 7.42 2.81
N PRO A 99 2.27 6.68 2.57
CA PRO A 99 3.47 6.78 3.39
C PRO A 99 4.07 8.18 3.40
N ALA A 100 4.20 8.83 2.25
CA ALA A 100 4.75 10.18 2.14
C ALA A 100 3.90 11.21 2.90
N LEU A 101 2.58 11.17 2.72
CA LEU A 101 1.65 12.04 3.45
C LEU A 101 1.67 11.77 4.95
N SER A 102 1.72 10.51 5.35
CA SER A 102 1.76 10.11 6.76
C SER A 102 3.03 10.61 7.45
N LEU A 103 4.18 10.57 6.77
CA LEU A 103 5.44 11.07 7.30
C LEU A 103 5.38 12.58 7.60
N ILE A 104 4.76 13.37 6.72
CA ILE A 104 4.57 14.81 6.97
C ILE A 104 3.78 15.05 8.26
N TRP A 105 2.69 14.32 8.44
CA TRP A 105 1.85 14.41 9.64
C TRP A 105 2.57 13.95 10.90
N VAL A 106 3.23 12.81 10.84
CA VAL A 106 3.94 12.21 11.98
C VAL A 106 5.10 13.10 12.42
N ASP A 107 5.80 13.75 11.49
CA ASP A 107 6.84 14.74 11.79
C ASP A 107 6.29 15.95 12.59
N GLN A 108 5.13 16.46 12.20
CA GLN A 108 4.50 17.55 12.94
C GLN A 108 4.01 17.11 14.33
N LEU A 109 3.45 15.91 14.42
CA LEU A 109 3.03 15.34 15.71
C LEU A 109 4.23 15.08 16.62
N GLU A 110 5.36 14.62 16.10
CA GLU A 110 6.59 14.43 16.87
C GLU A 110 7.09 15.76 17.44
N LYS A 111 7.17 16.81 16.61
CA LYS A 111 7.57 18.16 17.03
C LYS A 111 6.66 18.69 18.14
N LEU A 112 5.34 18.63 17.92
CA LEU A 112 4.36 19.08 18.92
C LEU A 112 4.52 18.30 20.23
N ARG A 113 4.68 16.96 20.17
CA ARG A 113 4.85 16.13 21.36
C ARG A 113 6.14 16.46 22.11
N MET A 114 7.22 16.72 21.41
CA MET A 114 8.49 17.15 22.01
C MET A 114 8.36 18.49 22.71
N GLU A 115 7.64 19.46 22.15
CA GLU A 115 7.38 20.73 22.83
C GLU A 115 6.56 20.54 24.12
N ILE A 116 5.50 19.72 24.05
CA ILE A 116 4.71 19.39 25.24
C ILE A 116 5.58 18.73 26.31
N TYR A 117 6.45 17.81 25.89
CA TYR A 117 7.37 17.11 26.79
C TYR A 117 8.35 18.08 27.48
N LYS A 118 9.00 18.97 26.71
CA LYS A 118 9.90 20.00 27.25
C LYS A 118 9.20 20.91 28.27
N ARG A 119 7.97 21.35 27.98
CA ARG A 119 7.19 22.18 28.91
C ARG A 119 6.84 21.43 30.20
N LYS A 120 6.46 20.15 30.11
CA LYS A 120 6.22 19.31 31.28
C LYS A 120 7.47 19.10 32.11
N GLU A 121 8.64 18.89 31.50
CA GLU A 121 9.91 18.75 32.19
C GLU A 121 10.27 20.00 32.97
N ILE A 122 10.09 21.19 32.40
CA ILE A 122 10.31 22.47 33.12
C ILE A 122 9.39 22.59 34.32
N ILE A 123 8.11 22.31 34.14
CA ILE A 123 7.12 22.39 35.22
C ILE A 123 7.42 21.37 36.32
N SER A 124 7.87 20.17 36.00
CA SER A 124 8.18 19.14 36.97
C SER A 124 9.47 19.45 37.76
N LYS A 125 10.48 20.01 37.11
CA LYS A 125 11.70 20.49 37.78
C LYS A 125 11.39 21.58 38.81
N ILE A 126 10.37 22.39 38.55
CA ILE A 126 9.92 23.44 39.46
C ILE A 126 9.11 22.86 40.62
N LYS A 127 8.28 21.84 40.38
CA LYS A 127 7.32 21.31 41.39
C LYS A 127 7.82 20.09 42.18
N PHE A 128 8.70 19.28 41.61
CA PHE A 128 9.14 18.01 42.19
C PHE A 128 10.63 17.76 41.91
N ALA A 129 11.48 18.18 42.82
CA ALA A 129 12.88 17.79 42.80
C ALA A 129 13.00 16.27 43.01
N GLY A 130 13.28 15.51 41.95
CA GLY A 130 13.79 14.15 42.09
C GLY A 130 12.93 12.96 41.65
N LYS A 131 11.79 13.13 40.95
CA LYS A 131 11.13 11.96 40.34
C LYS A 131 11.68 11.70 38.94
N GLU A 132 12.20 10.48 38.73
CA GLU A 132 12.54 9.96 37.38
C GLU A 132 11.38 10.14 36.43
N PHE A 133 11.66 10.77 35.29
CA PHE A 133 10.65 11.01 34.24
C PHE A 133 10.30 9.68 33.58
N GLU A 134 9.05 9.26 33.71
CA GLU A 134 8.52 8.09 33.00
C GLU A 134 8.66 8.30 31.48
N ARG A 135 9.22 7.28 30.80
CA ARG A 135 9.46 7.31 29.35
C ARG A 135 8.18 7.68 28.61
N ASP A 136 8.23 8.69 27.74
CA ASP A 136 7.03 9.14 27.01
C ASP A 136 6.58 8.09 26.00
N LYS A 137 5.62 7.25 26.40
CA LYS A 137 5.06 6.17 25.58
C LYS A 137 4.44 6.69 24.28
N VAL A 138 3.88 7.90 24.31
CA VAL A 138 3.26 8.51 23.12
C VAL A 138 4.33 8.91 22.12
N LEU A 139 5.40 9.56 22.57
CA LEU A 139 6.53 9.92 21.70
C LEU A 139 7.20 8.68 21.10
N SER A 140 7.38 7.63 21.91
CA SER A 140 7.92 6.36 21.42
C SER A 140 7.03 5.75 20.32
N ARG A 141 5.70 5.81 20.49
CA ARG A 141 4.76 5.30 19.50
C ARG A 141 4.74 6.12 18.23
N ILE A 142 4.84 7.44 18.31
CA ILE A 142 4.96 8.34 17.16
C ILE A 142 6.21 7.97 16.34
N ARG A 143 7.34 7.75 17.00
CA ARG A 143 8.59 7.37 16.33
C ARG A 143 8.55 5.99 15.69
N GLU A 144 7.88 5.04 16.32
CA GLU A 144 7.65 3.71 15.76
C GLU A 144 6.83 3.82 14.46
N ILE A 145 5.71 4.54 14.47
CA ILE A 145 4.87 4.79 13.29
C ILE A 145 5.68 5.48 12.18
N LYS A 146 6.50 6.48 12.54
CA LYS A 146 7.38 7.16 11.59
C LYS A 146 8.37 6.19 10.94
N SER A 147 8.99 5.33 11.73
CA SER A 147 9.93 4.31 11.23
C SER A 147 9.23 3.33 10.28
N ASP A 148 8.01 2.91 10.61
CA ASP A 148 7.22 1.99 9.77
C ASP A 148 6.90 2.61 8.40
N TYR A 149 6.43 3.87 8.37
CA TYR A 149 6.14 4.56 7.10
C TYR A 149 7.40 4.91 6.31
N GLN A 150 8.51 5.22 6.98
CA GLN A 150 9.79 5.44 6.29
C GLN A 150 10.27 4.15 5.62
N ALA A 151 10.25 3.04 6.34
CA ALA A 151 10.63 1.75 5.78
C ALA A 151 9.77 1.35 4.58
N LEU A 152 8.46 1.64 4.64
CA LEU A 152 7.55 1.37 3.53
C LEU A 152 7.84 2.26 2.31
N LYS A 153 8.08 3.56 2.54
CA LYS A 153 8.47 4.50 1.50
C LYS A 153 9.77 4.05 0.82
N ASP A 154 10.78 3.69 1.61
CA ASP A 154 12.06 3.21 1.12
C ASP A 154 11.93 1.91 0.29
N ILE A 155 10.97 1.04 0.61
CA ILE A 155 10.66 -0.15 -0.18
C ILE A 155 10.06 0.23 -1.53
N PHE A 156 9.14 1.19 -1.58
CA PHE A 156 8.51 1.61 -2.82
C PHE A 156 9.47 2.35 -3.76
N GLU A 157 10.38 3.14 -3.20
CA GLU A 157 11.36 3.92 -3.97
C GLU A 157 12.60 3.13 -4.40
N ASP A 158 12.85 1.96 -3.81
CA ASP A 158 14.02 1.13 -4.10
C ASP A 158 13.75 0.17 -5.28
N PRO A 159 14.32 0.41 -6.48
CA PRO A 159 14.09 -0.44 -7.65
C PRO A 159 14.71 -1.84 -7.53
N GLN A 160 15.52 -2.09 -6.49
CA GLN A 160 16.04 -3.43 -6.19
C GLN A 160 15.06 -4.25 -5.36
N LYS A 161 14.13 -3.59 -4.64
CA LYS A 161 13.12 -4.25 -3.79
C LYS A 161 11.74 -4.31 -4.43
N SER A 162 11.41 -3.29 -5.21
CA SER A 162 10.07 -3.16 -5.80
C SER A 162 10.12 -2.92 -7.30
N ASN A 163 9.39 -3.73 -8.05
CA ASN A 163 9.23 -3.58 -9.49
C ASN A 163 7.78 -3.27 -9.79
N PHE A 164 7.52 -2.10 -10.37
CA PHE A 164 6.19 -1.65 -10.74
C PHE A 164 5.94 -1.84 -12.22
N PHE A 165 4.79 -2.40 -12.54
CA PHE A 165 4.32 -2.56 -13.93
C PHE A 165 2.92 -1.97 -14.04
N ALA A 166 2.68 -1.16 -15.06
CA ALA A 166 1.34 -0.66 -15.34
C ALA A 166 0.71 -1.46 -16.49
N VAL A 167 -0.50 -1.95 -16.25
CA VAL A 167 -1.27 -2.71 -17.23
C VAL A 167 -2.34 -1.81 -17.84
N PHE A 168 -2.44 -1.74 -19.16
CA PHE A 168 -3.38 -0.87 -19.86
C PHE A 168 -3.90 -1.49 -21.16
N ASN A 169 -4.95 -0.90 -21.70
CA ASN A 169 -5.51 -1.26 -23.01
C ASN A 169 -5.15 -0.20 -24.05
N GLN A 170 -5.29 -0.52 -25.34
CA GLN A 170 -4.94 0.38 -26.45
C GLN A 170 -5.96 1.52 -26.69
N ASP A 171 -7.00 1.65 -25.89
CA ASP A 171 -7.95 2.73 -26.05
C ASP A 171 -7.42 4.06 -25.50
N VAL A 172 -7.88 5.17 -26.08
CA VAL A 172 -7.42 6.54 -25.76
C VAL A 172 -7.56 6.88 -24.27
N LEU A 173 -8.63 6.41 -23.62
CA LEU A 173 -8.86 6.68 -22.19
C LEU A 173 -7.86 5.94 -21.33
N SER A 174 -7.63 4.66 -21.62
CA SER A 174 -6.67 3.83 -20.87
C SER A 174 -5.23 4.36 -21.02
N VAL A 175 -4.84 4.80 -22.22
CA VAL A 175 -3.53 5.44 -22.46
C VAL A 175 -3.40 6.74 -21.66
N ALA A 176 -4.40 7.61 -21.70
CA ALA A 176 -4.39 8.86 -20.94
C ALA A 176 -4.32 8.64 -19.42
N GLU A 177 -5.03 7.62 -18.92
CA GLU A 177 -4.98 7.23 -17.50
C GLU A 177 -3.60 6.67 -17.13
N THR A 178 -2.99 5.87 -18.00
CA THR A 178 -1.63 5.34 -17.80
C THR A 178 -0.61 6.47 -17.70
N ARG A 179 -0.69 7.49 -18.55
CA ARG A 179 0.16 8.69 -18.46
C ARG A 179 0.05 9.34 -17.09
N ARG A 180 -1.18 9.54 -16.60
CA ARG A 180 -1.45 10.10 -15.29
C ARG A 180 -0.87 9.26 -14.15
N ILE A 181 -0.94 7.93 -14.27
CA ILE A 181 -0.34 7.00 -13.29
C ILE A 181 1.17 7.18 -13.26
N LEU A 182 1.82 7.21 -14.42
CA LEU A 182 3.27 7.37 -14.54
C LEU A 182 3.73 8.70 -13.92
N ASP A 183 3.05 9.80 -14.23
CA ASP A 183 3.35 11.12 -13.67
C ASP A 183 3.25 11.13 -12.14
N GLN A 184 2.20 10.52 -11.60
CA GLN A 184 2.00 10.47 -10.15
C GLN A 184 3.02 9.56 -9.45
N LEU A 185 3.33 8.38 -9.99
CA LEU A 185 4.36 7.50 -9.42
C LEU A 185 5.74 8.15 -9.49
N SER A 186 6.06 8.82 -10.60
CA SER A 186 7.30 9.61 -10.73
C SER A 186 7.40 10.71 -9.68
N SER A 187 6.30 11.42 -9.39
CA SER A 187 6.27 12.45 -8.34
C SER A 187 6.52 11.89 -6.92
N LEU A 188 6.33 10.59 -6.74
CA LEU A 188 6.62 9.85 -5.50
C LEU A 188 8.01 9.18 -5.52
N ASN A 189 8.84 9.43 -6.53
CA ASN A 189 10.11 8.74 -6.79
C ASN A 189 9.97 7.21 -6.97
N ILE A 190 8.81 6.77 -7.45
CA ILE A 190 8.55 5.36 -7.75
C ILE A 190 8.78 5.13 -9.24
N GLU A 191 9.75 4.28 -9.56
CA GLU A 191 10.09 3.93 -10.94
C GLU A 191 9.18 2.82 -11.46
N VAL A 192 8.56 3.04 -12.63
CA VAL A 192 7.80 2.00 -13.35
C VAL A 192 8.75 1.29 -14.29
N LYS A 193 8.97 0.01 -14.07
CA LYS A 193 9.94 -0.81 -14.80
C LYS A 193 9.46 -1.23 -16.18
N GLY A 194 8.17 -1.34 -16.38
CA GLY A 194 7.60 -1.76 -17.66
C GLY A 194 6.10 -1.50 -17.74
N LEU A 195 5.64 -1.46 -18.97
CA LEU A 195 4.23 -1.34 -19.32
C LEU A 195 3.75 -2.64 -19.96
N ILE A 196 2.55 -3.07 -19.62
CA ILE A 196 1.91 -4.24 -20.21
C ILE A 196 0.66 -3.79 -20.96
N CYS A 197 0.75 -3.82 -22.27
CA CYS A 197 -0.39 -3.52 -23.13
C CYS A 197 -1.22 -4.79 -23.33
N ASN A 198 -2.44 -4.78 -22.82
CA ASN A 198 -3.38 -5.88 -22.95
C ASN A 198 -4.20 -5.69 -24.24
N ASP A 199 -3.86 -6.43 -25.29
CA ASP A 199 -4.53 -6.34 -26.57
C ASP A 199 -5.93 -6.94 -26.48
N ARG A 200 -6.96 -6.08 -26.51
CA ARG A 200 -8.35 -6.51 -26.60
C ARG A 200 -8.85 -6.39 -28.03
N MET A 201 -9.72 -7.32 -28.46
CA MET A 201 -10.56 -7.05 -29.61
C MET A 201 -11.58 -5.98 -29.18
N GLN A 202 -11.25 -4.72 -29.43
CA GLN A 202 -12.16 -3.60 -29.20
C GLN A 202 -12.60 -3.00 -30.52
N GLU A 203 -13.91 -2.81 -30.64
CA GLU A 203 -14.51 -1.89 -31.61
C GLU A 203 -14.38 -0.48 -31.02
N GLY A 204 -13.42 0.30 -31.53
CA GLY A 204 -13.23 1.68 -31.07
C GLY A 204 -11.90 2.29 -31.53
N PRO A 205 -11.72 3.61 -31.36
CA PRO A 205 -10.48 4.28 -31.74
C PRO A 205 -9.34 3.80 -30.86
N LYS A 206 -8.32 3.20 -31.48
CA LYS A 206 -7.06 2.85 -30.84
C LYS A 206 -6.10 4.03 -30.91
N GLU A 207 -5.34 4.24 -29.85
CA GLU A 207 -4.21 5.17 -29.88
C GLU A 207 -3.12 4.64 -30.81
N LYS A 208 -2.69 5.47 -31.78
CA LYS A 208 -1.80 5.03 -32.86
C LYS A 208 -0.31 5.14 -32.53
N ASN A 209 0.07 5.85 -31.46
CA ASN A 209 1.47 6.20 -31.17
C ASN A 209 1.93 5.78 -29.77
N ILE A 210 1.44 4.67 -29.25
CA ILE A 210 1.71 4.20 -27.88
C ILE A 210 3.22 4.04 -27.65
N GLU A 211 3.94 3.42 -28.60
CA GLU A 211 5.37 3.20 -28.49
C GLU A 211 6.18 4.52 -28.49
N ASN A 212 5.74 5.49 -29.28
CA ASN A 212 6.40 6.81 -29.26
C ASN A 212 6.10 7.59 -28.00
N GLU A 213 4.90 7.45 -27.46
CA GLU A 213 4.46 8.16 -26.26
C GLU A 213 5.19 7.66 -25.01
N PHE A 214 5.37 6.35 -24.89
CA PHE A 214 6.03 5.70 -23.75
C PHE A 214 7.44 5.19 -24.10
N SER A 215 8.13 5.85 -25.04
CA SER A 215 9.42 5.41 -25.59
C SER A 215 10.53 5.20 -24.53
N SER A 216 10.40 5.80 -23.36
CA SER A 216 11.37 5.65 -22.25
C SER A 216 11.13 4.41 -21.38
N ILE A 217 10.01 3.70 -21.55
CA ILE A 217 9.63 2.55 -20.71
C ILE A 217 9.36 1.35 -21.63
N PRO A 218 9.93 0.16 -21.34
CA PRO A 218 9.65 -1.03 -22.15
C PRO A 218 8.16 -1.38 -22.15
N ILE A 219 7.60 -1.65 -23.32
CA ILE A 219 6.20 -2.07 -23.47
C ILE A 219 6.17 -3.52 -23.92
N GLN A 220 5.38 -4.32 -23.21
CA GLN A 220 5.11 -5.70 -23.54
C GLN A 220 3.66 -5.85 -23.96
N HIS A 221 3.41 -6.51 -25.08
CA HIS A 221 2.08 -6.78 -25.57
C HIS A 221 1.61 -8.18 -25.16
N ILE A 222 0.41 -8.26 -24.59
CA ILE A 222 -0.30 -9.53 -24.36
C ILE A 222 -1.39 -9.63 -25.43
N PRO A 223 -1.25 -10.56 -26.39
CA PRO A 223 -2.20 -10.71 -27.50
C PRO A 223 -3.56 -11.17 -26.98
N TYR A 224 -4.60 -10.80 -27.71
CA TYR A 224 -5.97 -11.26 -27.43
C TYR A 224 -6.07 -12.78 -27.57
N SER A 225 -6.76 -13.42 -26.61
CA SER A 225 -7.13 -14.82 -26.70
C SER A 225 -8.60 -14.97 -27.07
N SER A 226 -8.89 -15.68 -28.14
CA SER A 226 -10.27 -16.02 -28.52
C SER A 226 -10.89 -17.10 -27.64
N SER A 227 -10.07 -17.82 -26.87
CA SER A 227 -10.51 -18.84 -25.91
C SER A 227 -10.47 -18.30 -24.47
N SER A 228 -11.32 -18.90 -23.62
CA SER A 228 -11.32 -18.54 -22.19
C SER A 228 -10.01 -18.99 -21.52
N LEU A 229 -9.33 -18.05 -20.87
CA LEU A 229 -8.07 -18.31 -20.15
C LEU A 229 -8.36 -18.72 -18.70
N ILE A 230 -9.10 -19.83 -18.52
CA ILE A 230 -9.43 -20.35 -17.20
C ILE A 230 -8.48 -21.49 -16.84
N GLY A 231 -7.86 -21.35 -15.67
CA GLY A 231 -6.96 -22.35 -15.12
C GLY A 231 -5.51 -22.23 -15.58
N MET A 232 -4.61 -22.83 -14.83
CA MET A 232 -3.15 -22.68 -14.98
C MET A 232 -2.66 -23.20 -16.34
N SER A 233 -3.26 -24.26 -16.88
CA SER A 233 -2.84 -24.84 -18.18
C SER A 233 -3.12 -23.88 -19.34
N ALA A 234 -4.32 -23.29 -19.38
CA ALA A 234 -4.69 -22.32 -20.42
C ALA A 234 -3.83 -21.05 -20.35
N LEU A 235 -3.60 -20.55 -19.15
CA LEU A 235 -2.72 -19.39 -18.92
C LEU A 235 -1.29 -19.67 -19.34
N LYS A 236 -0.71 -20.83 -18.95
CA LYS A 236 0.65 -21.20 -19.37
C LYS A 236 0.78 -21.30 -20.88
N HIS A 237 -0.20 -21.93 -21.54
CA HIS A 237 -0.17 -22.07 -23.00
C HIS A 237 -0.21 -20.69 -23.69
N HIS A 238 -1.10 -19.80 -23.24
CA HIS A 238 -1.22 -18.46 -23.78
C HIS A 238 0.06 -17.63 -23.56
N ILE A 239 0.60 -17.63 -22.35
CA ILE A 239 1.83 -16.89 -22.00
C ILE A 239 3.04 -17.43 -22.76
N SER A 240 3.13 -18.76 -22.99
CA SER A 240 4.22 -19.35 -23.79
C SER A 240 4.22 -18.89 -25.25
N SER A 241 3.08 -18.43 -25.76
CA SER A 241 2.98 -17.82 -27.09
C SER A 241 3.34 -16.34 -27.12
N CYS A 242 3.44 -15.70 -25.93
CA CYS A 242 3.85 -14.31 -25.78
C CYS A 242 5.38 -14.27 -25.58
N TYR A 243 6.10 -13.53 -26.41
CA TYR A 243 7.53 -13.26 -26.17
C TYR A 243 7.63 -12.24 -25.01
N LEU A 244 7.59 -12.73 -23.77
CA LEU A 244 7.75 -11.88 -22.58
C LEU A 244 9.26 -11.73 -22.30
N THR A 245 9.82 -10.55 -22.57
CA THR A 245 11.21 -10.17 -22.24
C THR A 245 11.16 -9.01 -21.25
N PHE A 246 11.33 -9.30 -19.98
CA PHE A 246 11.58 -8.30 -18.93
C PHE A 246 13.02 -8.34 -18.45
#